data_0e7fb41a9315c7d95d45ca0edfdf71c5
#
_entry.id   0e7fb41a9315c7d95d45ca0edfdf71c5
#
_cell.length_a   1.000
_cell.length_b   1.000
_cell.length_c   1.000
_cell.angle_alpha   90.00
_cell.angle_beta   90.00
_cell.angle_gamma   90.00
#
_symmetry.space_group_name_H-M   'P 1'
#
loop_
_entity.id
_entity.type
_entity.pdbx_description
1 polymer ?
#
loop_
_entity_poly.entity_id
_entity_poly.type
_entity_poly.pdbx_seq_one_letter_code
_entity_poly.pdbx_strand_id
1 'polypeptide(L)'
;MNILNKFTSIFCVLFLFLCISVSVKSEEGDIGFWKSEDCKKVSETAGFLFYTSGELLKTADKERKAGSEKKSEKSYSAALFFSELSANAAKNFEVFCKK
;
A
#
# COMPACT_ATOMS: atom_id res chain seq x y z
N MET A 1 -11.90 -33.39 28.09
CA MET A 1 -12.42 -33.70 26.75
C MET A 1 -13.55 -32.77 26.32
N ASN A 2 -14.55 -32.54 27.16
CA ASN A 2 -15.66 -31.62 26.79
C ASN A 2 -15.26 -30.19 26.62
N ILE A 3 -14.18 -29.74 27.25
CA ILE A 3 -13.67 -28.37 27.15
C ILE A 3 -13.04 -28.14 25.78
N LEU A 4 -12.33 -29.11 25.23
CA LEU A 4 -11.71 -29.04 23.91
C LEU A 4 -12.73 -28.94 22.77
N ASN A 5 -13.84 -29.68 22.88
CA ASN A 5 -14.91 -29.62 21.90
C ASN A 5 -15.65 -28.27 21.91
N LYS A 6 -15.82 -27.66 23.10
CA LYS A 6 -16.42 -26.36 23.23
C LYS A 6 -15.51 -25.26 22.62
N PHE A 7 -14.21 -25.36 22.83
CA PHE A 7 -13.24 -24.45 22.25
C PHE A 7 -13.21 -24.54 20.73
N THR A 8 -13.23 -25.73 20.17
CA THR A 8 -13.24 -25.96 18.73
C THR A 8 -14.52 -25.41 18.09
N SER A 9 -15.66 -25.58 18.76
CA SER A 9 -16.95 -25.08 18.29
C SER A 9 -16.98 -23.53 18.27
N ILE A 10 -16.47 -22.91 19.33
CA ILE A 10 -16.38 -21.43 19.39
C ILE A 10 -15.43 -20.90 18.33
N PHE A 11 -14.33 -21.57 18.07
CA PHE A 11 -13.36 -21.19 17.06
C PHE A 11 -13.94 -21.26 15.65
N CYS A 12 -14.70 -22.30 15.35
CA CYS A 12 -15.39 -22.46 14.07
C CYS A 12 -16.46 -21.38 13.85
N VAL A 13 -17.20 -21.02 14.88
CA VAL A 13 -18.23 -19.97 14.80
C VAL A 13 -17.59 -18.60 14.56
N LEU A 14 -16.48 -18.29 15.23
CA LEU A 14 -15.72 -17.06 15.02
C LEU A 14 -15.13 -17.00 13.61
N PHE A 15 -14.63 -18.11 13.11
CA PHE A 15 -14.07 -18.19 11.76
C PHE A 15 -15.13 -17.97 10.68
N LEU A 16 -16.31 -18.57 10.87
CA LEU A 16 -17.47 -18.37 9.99
C LEU A 16 -17.96 -16.92 9.99
N PHE A 17 -17.93 -16.28 11.14
CA PHE A 17 -18.31 -14.87 11.27
C PHE A 17 -17.35 -13.95 10.51
N LEU A 18 -16.06 -14.22 10.58
CA LEU A 18 -15.03 -13.49 9.83
C LEU A 18 -15.17 -13.67 8.31
N CYS A 19 -15.47 -14.88 7.86
CA CYS A 19 -15.71 -15.16 6.45
C CYS A 19 -16.93 -14.43 5.91
N ILE A 20 -18.02 -14.35 6.67
CA ILE A 20 -19.23 -13.63 6.29
C ILE A 20 -18.94 -12.12 6.17
N SER A 21 -18.15 -11.55 7.08
CA SER A 21 -17.77 -10.13 7.03
C SER A 21 -16.96 -9.78 5.79
N VAL A 22 -16.07 -10.65 5.38
CA VAL A 22 -15.25 -10.49 4.17
C VAL A 22 -16.12 -10.59 2.92
N SER A 23 -17.08 -11.53 2.87
CA SER A 23 -18.00 -11.69 1.75
C SER A 23 -18.90 -10.46 1.54
N VAL A 24 -19.40 -9.87 2.63
CA VAL A 24 -20.25 -8.68 2.57
C VAL A 24 -19.49 -7.49 1.98
N LYS A 25 -18.20 -7.33 2.33
CA LYS A 25 -17.37 -6.25 1.77
C LYS A 25 -17.08 -6.43 0.29
N SER A 26 -16.96 -7.65 -0.18
CA SER A 26 -16.69 -7.92 -1.60
C SER A 26 -17.93 -7.74 -2.48
N GLU A 27 -19.14 -7.76 -1.91
CA GLU A 27 -20.39 -7.58 -2.64
C GLU A 27 -20.78 -6.11 -2.87
N GLU A 28 -20.26 -5.18 -2.08
CA GLU A 28 -20.59 -3.77 -2.14
C GLU A 28 -19.93 -2.98 -3.26
N GLY A 29 -18.92 -3.53 -3.92
CA GLY A 29 -18.21 -2.86 -5.00
C GLY A 29 -18.37 -3.57 -6.33
N ASP A 30 -18.33 -2.85 -7.43
CA ASP A 30 -18.14 -3.44 -8.75
C ASP A 30 -16.87 -4.28 -8.73
N ILE A 31 -16.99 -5.52 -9.17
CA ILE A 31 -15.86 -6.44 -9.18
C ILE A 31 -14.72 -5.83 -10.01
N GLY A 32 -13.59 -5.54 -9.35
CA GLY A 32 -12.38 -5.04 -9.99
C GLY A 32 -12.22 -3.53 -10.01
N PHE A 33 -13.18 -2.75 -9.48
CA PHE A 33 -13.06 -1.30 -9.47
C PHE A 33 -13.27 -0.72 -8.07
N TRP A 34 -12.43 0.24 -7.72
CA TRP A 34 -12.52 0.96 -6.46
C TRP A 34 -13.46 2.16 -6.58
N LYS A 35 -13.94 2.61 -5.45
CA LYS A 35 -14.75 3.83 -5.38
C LYS A 35 -13.93 5.04 -5.83
N SER A 36 -14.60 6.02 -6.42
CA SER A 36 -13.98 7.25 -6.90
C SER A 36 -13.13 7.95 -5.82
N GLU A 37 -13.60 7.97 -4.58
CA GLU A 37 -12.89 8.54 -3.44
C GLU A 37 -11.57 7.85 -3.16
N ASP A 38 -11.57 6.53 -3.20
CA ASP A 38 -10.36 5.74 -2.98
C ASP A 38 -9.38 5.90 -4.14
N CYS A 39 -9.89 5.99 -5.35
CA CYS A 39 -9.07 6.25 -6.54
C CYS A 39 -8.39 7.61 -6.46
N LYS A 40 -9.06 8.63 -5.95
CA LYS A 40 -8.48 9.94 -5.72
C LYS A 40 -7.33 9.87 -4.74
N LYS A 41 -7.50 9.14 -3.62
CA LYS A 41 -6.44 8.94 -2.62
C LYS A 41 -5.23 8.23 -3.20
N VAL A 42 -5.45 7.20 -4.02
CA VAL A 42 -4.35 6.47 -4.67
C VAL A 42 -3.60 7.39 -5.62
N SER A 43 -4.30 8.19 -6.41
CA SER A 43 -3.68 9.16 -7.32
C SER A 43 -2.86 10.20 -6.56
N GLU A 44 -3.41 10.77 -5.50
CA GLU A 44 -2.70 11.75 -4.66
C GLU A 44 -1.48 11.12 -4.00
N THR A 45 -1.60 9.89 -3.52
CA THR A 45 -0.49 9.16 -2.90
C THR A 45 0.62 8.89 -3.91
N ALA A 46 0.28 8.47 -5.11
CA ALA A 46 1.27 8.25 -6.17
C ALA A 46 2.05 9.53 -6.47
N GLY A 47 1.35 10.65 -6.59
CA GLY A 47 1.97 11.95 -6.83
C GLY A 47 2.87 12.39 -5.68
N PHE A 48 2.43 12.22 -4.45
CA PHE A 48 3.20 12.54 -3.26
C PHE A 48 4.48 11.69 -3.16
N LEU A 49 4.38 10.40 -3.42
CA LEU A 49 5.52 9.49 -3.38
C LEU A 49 6.55 9.88 -4.46
N PHE A 50 6.10 10.24 -5.63
CA PHE A 50 6.97 10.69 -6.71
C PHE A 50 7.68 11.99 -6.35
N TYR A 51 6.94 12.95 -5.81
CA TYR A 51 7.50 14.21 -5.33
C TYR A 51 8.57 13.98 -4.27
N THR A 52 8.28 13.14 -3.28
CA THR A 52 9.22 12.79 -2.20
C THR A 52 10.48 12.13 -2.76
N SER A 53 10.32 11.25 -3.74
CA SER A 53 11.46 10.64 -4.44
C SER A 53 12.37 11.70 -5.07
N GLY A 54 11.80 12.69 -5.74
CA GLY A 54 12.54 13.79 -6.33
C GLY A 54 13.31 14.61 -5.31
N GLU A 55 12.69 14.91 -4.17
CA GLU A 55 13.34 15.63 -3.09
C GLU A 55 14.51 14.84 -2.46
N LEU A 56 14.33 13.54 -2.33
CA LEU A 56 15.41 12.67 -1.84
C LEU A 56 16.59 12.60 -2.82
N LEU A 57 16.34 12.65 -4.12
CA LEU A 57 17.41 12.71 -5.10
C LEU A 57 18.22 13.99 -4.98
N LYS A 58 17.56 15.12 -4.75
CA LYS A 58 18.24 16.39 -4.49
C LYS A 58 19.09 16.35 -3.24
N THR A 59 18.56 15.74 -2.18
CA THR A 59 19.27 15.55 -0.93
C THR A 59 20.50 14.67 -1.13
N ALA A 60 20.36 13.56 -1.85
CA ALA A 60 21.47 12.65 -2.16
C ALA A 60 22.60 13.38 -2.91
N ASP A 61 22.23 14.23 -3.87
CA ASP A 61 23.20 15.01 -4.64
C ASP A 61 23.96 16.00 -3.75
N LYS A 62 23.26 16.70 -2.88
CA LYS A 62 23.87 17.61 -1.90
C LYS A 62 24.82 16.88 -0.95
N GLU A 63 24.42 15.74 -0.46
CA GLU A 63 25.22 14.93 0.46
C GLU A 63 26.47 14.42 -0.22
N ARG A 64 26.36 13.99 -1.46
CA ARG A 64 27.51 13.57 -2.26
C ARG A 64 28.50 14.72 -2.48
N LYS A 65 28.03 15.89 -2.84
CA LYS A 65 28.86 17.09 -3.05
C LYS A 65 29.54 17.53 -1.76
N ALA A 66 28.91 17.29 -0.61
CA ALA A 66 29.48 17.58 0.71
C ALA A 66 30.45 16.49 1.20
N GLY A 67 30.68 15.42 0.41
CA GLY A 67 31.58 14.32 0.79
C GLY A 67 30.94 13.25 1.68
N SER A 68 29.63 13.31 1.90
CA SER A 68 28.92 12.35 2.76
C SER A 68 28.34 11.20 1.92
N GLU A 69 29.20 10.34 1.38
CA GLU A 69 28.80 9.27 0.46
C GLU A 69 27.80 8.29 1.07
N LYS A 70 27.99 7.89 2.33
CA LYS A 70 27.08 6.95 2.99
C LYS A 70 25.66 7.53 3.14
N LYS A 71 25.57 8.80 3.50
CA LYS A 71 24.27 9.50 3.58
C LYS A 71 23.63 9.61 2.21
N SER A 72 24.44 9.93 1.20
CA SER A 72 23.99 10.03 -0.18
C SER A 72 23.40 8.70 -0.67
N GLU A 73 24.09 7.58 -0.40
CA GLU A 73 23.61 6.25 -0.77
C GLU A 73 22.26 5.93 -0.12
N LYS A 74 22.10 6.27 1.15
CA LYS A 74 20.83 6.04 1.87
C LYS A 74 19.71 6.87 1.29
N SER A 75 19.97 8.14 1.00
CA SER A 75 18.98 9.03 0.39
C SER A 75 18.61 8.56 -1.02
N TYR A 76 19.59 8.08 -1.78
CA TYR A 76 19.37 7.55 -3.12
C TYR A 76 18.53 6.28 -3.08
N SER A 77 18.85 5.36 -2.15
CA SER A 77 18.08 4.13 -1.98
C SER A 77 16.64 4.41 -1.57
N ALA A 78 16.44 5.39 -0.66
CA ALA A 78 15.10 5.82 -0.27
C ALA A 78 14.35 6.43 -1.46
N ALA A 79 15.02 7.22 -2.30
CA ALA A 79 14.44 7.79 -3.50
C ALA A 79 13.93 6.71 -4.46
N LEU A 80 14.73 5.67 -4.69
CA LEU A 80 14.34 4.55 -5.54
C LEU A 80 13.14 3.80 -4.95
N PHE A 81 13.14 3.57 -3.65
CA PHE A 81 12.03 2.91 -2.95
C PHE A 81 10.71 3.69 -3.13
N PHE A 82 10.73 4.99 -2.90
CA PHE A 82 9.54 5.82 -3.08
C PHE A 82 9.11 5.90 -4.54
N SER A 83 10.06 5.91 -5.46
CA SER A 83 9.76 5.88 -6.90
C SER A 83 9.03 4.59 -7.30
N GLU A 84 9.48 3.44 -6.78
CA GLU A 84 8.83 2.15 -7.03
C GLU A 84 7.44 2.11 -6.43
N LEU A 85 7.26 2.60 -5.21
CA LEU A 85 5.95 2.70 -4.58
C LEU A 85 5.00 3.57 -5.40
N SER A 86 5.50 4.69 -5.91
CA SER A 86 4.73 5.58 -6.78
C SER A 86 4.28 4.86 -8.06
N ALA A 87 5.19 4.16 -8.71
CA ALA A 87 4.90 3.41 -9.92
C ALA A 87 3.86 2.30 -9.66
N ASN A 88 3.98 1.61 -8.54
CA ASN A 88 3.03 0.57 -8.14
C ASN A 88 1.64 1.16 -7.85
N ALA A 89 1.59 2.30 -7.18
CA ALA A 89 0.33 3.00 -6.93
C ALA A 89 -0.33 3.43 -8.24
N ALA A 90 0.44 3.94 -9.18
CA ALA A 90 -0.05 4.33 -10.50
C ALA A 90 -0.60 3.13 -11.29
N LYS A 91 0.08 1.99 -11.22
CA LYS A 91 -0.38 0.74 -11.83
C LYS A 91 -1.71 0.28 -11.23
N ASN A 92 -1.81 0.31 -9.92
CA ASN A 92 -3.04 -0.03 -9.22
C ASN A 92 -4.19 0.90 -9.63
N PHE A 93 -3.90 2.18 -9.78
CA PHE A 93 -4.87 3.15 -10.27
C PHE A 93 -5.38 2.76 -11.66
N GLU A 94 -4.50 2.38 -12.56
CA GLU A 94 -4.90 1.96 -13.91
C GLU A 94 -5.77 0.72 -13.90
N VAL A 95 -5.45 -0.27 -13.06
CA VAL A 95 -6.18 -1.53 -12.99
C VAL A 95 -7.54 -1.37 -12.33
N PHE A 96 -7.61 -0.61 -11.22
CA PHE A 96 -8.80 -0.57 -10.37
C PHE A 96 -9.63 0.71 -10.51
N CYS A 97 -9.12 1.73 -11.17
CA CYS A 97 -9.73 3.05 -11.23
C CYS A 97 -10.09 3.52 -12.64
N LYS A 98 -9.45 3.01 -13.66
CA LYS A 98 -9.80 3.31 -15.05
C LYS A 98 -10.75 2.26 -15.58
N LYS A 99 -11.89 2.70 -16.05
CA LYS A 99 -12.88 1.84 -16.73
C LYS A 99 -12.63 1.81 -18.22
#